data_02ed6c93f7d4b867d10d07e8ff245a14
#
_entry.id   02ed6c93f7d4b867d10d07e8ff245a14
#
_cell.length_a   1.000
_cell.length_b   1.000
_cell.length_c   1.000
_cell.angle_alpha   90.00
_cell.angle_beta   90.00
_cell.angle_gamma   90.00
#
_symmetry.space_group_name_H-M   'P 1'
#
loop_
_entity.id
_entity.type
_entity.pdbx_description
1 polymer ?
#
loop_
_entity_poly.entity_id
_entity_poly.type
_entity_poly.pdbx_seq_one_letter_code
_entity_poly.pdbx_strand_id
1 'polypeptide(L)'
;SSSTFLNTEVLRNQIESITIEKNNIVPSDAKYSKDISSKQDGSVMLWYTDKDNNNLYEVSIGGKNGSVEANTIGSGMFAYLENVDTLDLTGLDTSNTTDMSHMFRDSKKLTSLDLSNFNTFKVIYMNNMFYNCTSLTKLNLNSFDTSKVVYMNNMFYNCTSLSKLDLNSFTTSKVTTMLGMFNSCKKLSYIDLSGFNTSKVTNMQSMFYNCEKLENIDLSNFDSSNVTNMSYMFDRCSNLTSLDVSTFDTSKVTNMNAMFAYCNVLETIYVSNKWNTSNVTSFNNMFLNCTSLTGAVPFDSTKTDVSMANYTNGYLTYKASSN
;
A
#
# COMPACT_ATOMS: atom_id res chain seq x y z
N SER A 1 3.33 9.38 -18.56
CA SER A 1 3.19 8.25 -19.48
C SER A 1 2.42 8.69 -20.73
N SER A 2 2.98 8.41 -21.93
CA SER A 2 2.33 8.70 -23.21
C SER A 2 1.28 7.64 -23.62
N SER A 3 0.89 6.75 -22.70
CA SER A 3 -0.13 5.74 -22.99
C SER A 3 -1.53 6.35 -23.08
N THR A 4 -2.35 5.78 -23.94
CA THR A 4 -3.74 6.20 -24.11
C THR A 4 -4.62 5.75 -22.94
N PHE A 5 -5.69 6.49 -22.70
CA PHE A 5 -6.68 6.18 -21.68
C PHE A 5 -7.83 5.36 -22.29
N LEU A 6 -8.13 4.22 -21.71
CA LEU A 6 -9.23 3.31 -22.10
C LEU A 6 -9.30 3.04 -23.62
N ASN A 7 -8.14 2.83 -24.26
CA ASN A 7 -8.04 2.59 -25.72
C ASN A 7 -8.67 3.69 -26.59
N THR A 8 -8.71 4.92 -26.10
CA THR A 8 -9.10 6.11 -26.84
C THR A 8 -7.85 6.83 -27.40
N GLU A 9 -8.02 7.95 -28.10
CA GLU A 9 -6.88 8.80 -28.50
C GLU A 9 -6.38 9.70 -27.35
N VAL A 10 -7.11 9.78 -26.23
CA VAL A 10 -6.76 10.63 -25.10
C VAL A 10 -5.52 10.09 -24.40
N LEU A 11 -4.48 10.89 -24.29
CA LEU A 11 -3.27 10.53 -23.55
C LEU A 11 -3.47 10.77 -22.05
N ARG A 12 -2.98 9.84 -21.22
CA ARG A 12 -3.13 9.94 -19.76
C ARG A 12 -2.53 11.19 -19.15
N ASN A 13 -1.43 11.71 -19.71
CA ASN A 13 -0.80 12.96 -19.27
C ASN A 13 -1.54 14.23 -19.74
N GLN A 14 -2.57 14.10 -20.56
CA GLN A 14 -3.45 15.20 -20.97
C GLN A 14 -4.72 15.29 -20.15
N ILE A 15 -4.93 14.41 -19.17
CA ILE A 15 -6.14 14.39 -18.33
C ILE A 15 -5.86 15.15 -17.05
N GLU A 16 -6.73 16.10 -16.69
CA GLU A 16 -6.70 16.82 -15.41
C GLU A 16 -7.82 16.42 -14.45
N SER A 17 -8.94 15.90 -14.97
CA SER A 17 -10.01 15.33 -14.15
C SER A 17 -10.74 14.19 -14.84
N ILE A 18 -11.34 13.30 -14.08
CA ILE A 18 -12.25 12.25 -14.58
C ILE A 18 -13.50 12.25 -13.72
N THR A 19 -14.67 12.25 -14.37
CA THR A 19 -15.99 12.16 -13.74
C THR A 19 -16.79 11.02 -14.35
N ILE A 20 -17.38 10.17 -13.50
CA ILE A 20 -18.40 9.21 -13.93
C ILE A 20 -19.75 9.91 -13.89
N GLU A 21 -20.35 10.11 -15.08
CA GLU A 21 -21.56 10.89 -15.28
C GLU A 21 -22.83 10.07 -15.05
N LYS A 22 -23.92 10.76 -14.72
CA LYS A 22 -25.23 10.16 -14.47
C LYS A 22 -25.99 9.71 -15.73
N ASN A 23 -25.46 10.04 -16.91
CA ASN A 23 -26.01 9.63 -18.22
C ASN A 23 -24.91 9.59 -19.27
N ASN A 24 -25.22 9.07 -20.45
CA ASN A 24 -24.29 8.95 -21.57
C ASN A 24 -24.49 10.03 -22.66
N ILE A 25 -25.13 11.15 -22.31
CA ILE A 25 -25.40 12.25 -23.26
C ILE A 25 -24.16 13.10 -23.42
N VAL A 26 -23.55 13.03 -24.60
CA VAL A 26 -22.37 13.84 -24.94
C VAL A 26 -22.80 15.29 -25.16
N PRO A 27 -22.20 16.26 -24.44
CA PRO A 27 -22.56 17.67 -24.61
C PRO A 27 -22.02 18.21 -25.95
N SER A 28 -22.68 19.27 -26.45
CA SER A 28 -22.35 19.85 -27.78
C SER A 28 -20.98 20.53 -27.85
N ASP A 29 -20.40 20.91 -26.72
CA ASP A 29 -19.07 21.51 -26.59
C ASP A 29 -17.96 20.48 -26.38
N ALA A 30 -18.28 19.18 -26.39
CA ALA A 30 -17.27 18.13 -26.34
C ALA A 30 -16.32 18.21 -27.55
N LYS A 31 -15.02 18.24 -27.27
CA LYS A 31 -13.98 18.23 -28.30
C LYS A 31 -13.76 16.85 -28.92
N TYR A 32 -14.17 15.81 -28.21
CA TYR A 32 -14.04 14.41 -28.61
C TYR A 32 -15.09 13.57 -27.90
N SER A 33 -15.54 12.52 -28.56
CA SER A 33 -16.35 11.48 -27.92
C SER A 33 -16.10 10.11 -28.56
N LYS A 34 -16.26 9.06 -27.78
CA LYS A 34 -16.13 7.68 -28.24
C LYS A 34 -17.06 6.75 -27.46
N ASP A 35 -17.71 5.85 -28.16
CA ASP A 35 -18.37 4.70 -27.56
C ASP A 35 -17.29 3.73 -27.02
N ILE A 36 -17.27 3.52 -25.71
CA ILE A 36 -16.36 2.61 -25.03
C ILE A 36 -17.10 1.38 -24.45
N SER A 37 -18.39 1.23 -24.78
CA SER A 37 -19.15 0.05 -24.40
C SER A 37 -18.61 -1.20 -25.08
N SER A 38 -18.71 -2.35 -24.40
CA SER A 38 -18.24 -3.64 -24.93
C SER A 38 -19.02 -4.07 -26.19
N LYS A 39 -20.29 -3.64 -26.30
CA LYS A 39 -21.17 -3.96 -27.42
C LYS A 39 -21.13 -2.94 -28.56
N GLN A 40 -20.45 -1.83 -28.37
CA GLN A 40 -20.42 -0.70 -29.33
C GLN A 40 -21.85 -0.21 -29.70
N ASP A 41 -22.72 -0.12 -28.70
CA ASP A 41 -24.15 0.23 -28.84
C ASP A 41 -24.48 1.61 -28.23
N GLY A 42 -23.44 2.39 -27.89
CA GLY A 42 -23.58 3.71 -27.27
C GLY A 42 -24.00 3.66 -25.79
N SER A 43 -24.05 2.48 -25.19
CA SER A 43 -24.49 2.38 -23.78
C SER A 43 -23.50 2.98 -22.79
N VAL A 44 -22.23 3.10 -23.15
CA VAL A 44 -21.21 3.80 -22.37
C VAL A 44 -20.41 4.73 -23.28
N MET A 45 -20.50 6.01 -23.05
CA MET A 45 -19.79 7.04 -23.81
C MET A 45 -18.67 7.66 -22.96
N LEU A 46 -17.53 7.89 -23.59
CA LEU A 46 -16.45 8.74 -23.07
C LEU A 46 -16.38 10.00 -23.92
N TRP A 47 -16.22 11.15 -23.28
CA TRP A 47 -15.95 12.42 -23.97
C TRP A 47 -15.00 13.28 -23.13
N TYR A 48 -14.44 14.32 -23.75
CA TYR A 48 -13.71 15.33 -23.00
C TYR A 48 -14.03 16.75 -23.47
N THR A 49 -13.86 17.68 -22.57
CA THR A 49 -13.82 19.12 -22.76
C THR A 49 -12.44 19.67 -22.39
N ASP A 50 -12.19 20.92 -22.72
CA ASP A 50 -11.02 21.71 -22.32
C ASP A 50 -11.55 23.13 -22.13
N LYS A 51 -12.15 23.37 -20.94
CA LYS A 51 -12.94 24.57 -20.67
C LYS A 51 -12.11 25.83 -20.51
N ASP A 52 -10.90 25.67 -20.00
CA ASP A 52 -9.97 26.78 -19.77
C ASP A 52 -8.90 26.92 -20.85
N ASN A 53 -8.91 26.04 -21.88
CA ASN A 53 -8.00 25.99 -23.01
C ASN A 53 -6.51 25.85 -22.60
N ASN A 54 -6.25 25.08 -21.56
CA ASN A 54 -4.90 24.81 -21.07
C ASN A 54 -4.26 23.55 -21.73
N ASN A 55 -4.98 22.89 -22.64
CA ASN A 55 -4.64 21.61 -23.29
C ASN A 55 -4.54 20.41 -22.34
N LEU A 56 -5.16 20.52 -21.18
CA LEU A 56 -5.51 19.39 -20.33
C LEU A 56 -7.02 19.18 -20.41
N TYR A 57 -7.47 17.95 -20.24
CA TYR A 57 -8.82 17.57 -20.56
C TYR A 57 -9.61 17.14 -19.32
N GLU A 58 -10.82 17.69 -19.18
CA GLU A 58 -11.81 17.14 -18.28
C GLU A 58 -12.52 15.98 -18.99
N VAL A 59 -12.20 14.76 -18.58
CA VAL A 59 -12.76 13.53 -19.15
C VAL A 59 -14.03 13.15 -18.40
N SER A 60 -15.08 12.85 -19.14
CA SER A 60 -16.32 12.30 -18.61
C SER A 60 -16.59 10.91 -19.19
N ILE A 61 -17.13 10.02 -18.36
CA ILE A 61 -17.56 8.67 -18.78
C ILE A 61 -19.00 8.50 -18.29
N GLY A 62 -19.94 8.28 -19.19
CA GLY A 62 -21.35 8.18 -18.84
C GLY A 62 -22.01 6.91 -19.34
N GLY A 63 -22.75 6.26 -18.45
CA GLY A 63 -23.56 5.08 -18.75
C GLY A 63 -25.03 5.42 -18.96
N LYS A 64 -25.69 4.73 -19.88
CA LYS A 64 -27.12 4.94 -20.23
C LYS A 64 -28.05 4.87 -19.02
N ASN A 65 -27.70 4.05 -18.01
CA ASN A 65 -28.52 3.84 -16.81
C ASN A 65 -27.98 4.57 -15.57
N GLY A 66 -27.12 5.57 -15.75
CA GLY A 66 -26.57 6.37 -14.64
C GLY A 66 -25.40 5.73 -13.89
N SER A 67 -24.92 4.58 -14.36
CA SER A 67 -23.71 3.91 -13.83
C SER A 67 -22.87 3.33 -14.96
N VAL A 68 -21.61 3.15 -14.69
CA VAL A 68 -20.64 2.52 -15.60
C VAL A 68 -20.07 1.29 -14.89
N GLU A 69 -20.24 0.13 -15.48
CA GLU A 69 -19.65 -1.10 -14.96
C GLU A 69 -18.16 -1.17 -15.34
N ALA A 70 -17.31 -1.32 -14.34
CA ALA A 70 -15.89 -1.55 -14.54
C ALA A 70 -15.62 -2.94 -15.08
N ASN A 71 -14.57 -3.09 -15.88
CA ASN A 71 -14.14 -4.38 -16.36
C ASN A 71 -13.75 -5.33 -15.23
N THR A 72 -13.90 -6.63 -15.45
CA THR A 72 -13.42 -7.69 -14.55
C THR A 72 -11.93 -7.49 -14.22
N ILE A 73 -11.13 -7.07 -15.20
CA ILE A 73 -9.73 -6.67 -15.04
C ILE A 73 -9.68 -5.14 -15.05
N GLY A 74 -9.67 -4.54 -13.86
CA GLY A 74 -9.53 -3.09 -13.66
C GLY A 74 -8.07 -2.63 -13.45
N SER A 75 -7.13 -3.54 -13.68
CA SER A 75 -5.70 -3.27 -13.46
C SER A 75 -5.24 -2.04 -14.25
N GLY A 76 -4.64 -1.07 -13.54
CA GLY A 76 -4.11 0.15 -14.13
C GLY A 76 -5.13 1.09 -14.75
N MET A 77 -6.44 0.91 -14.50
CA MET A 77 -7.50 1.70 -15.14
C MET A 77 -7.26 3.20 -15.02
N PHE A 78 -6.94 3.69 -13.84
CA PHE A 78 -6.65 5.10 -13.54
C PHE A 78 -5.17 5.34 -13.19
N ALA A 79 -4.27 4.49 -13.69
CA ALA A 79 -2.84 4.64 -13.46
C ALA A 79 -2.23 5.74 -14.34
N TYR A 80 -1.11 6.32 -13.86
CA TYR A 80 -0.31 7.31 -14.59
C TYR A 80 -1.06 8.59 -14.98
N LEU A 81 -2.04 8.99 -14.19
CA LEU A 81 -2.78 10.23 -14.34
C LEU A 81 -2.01 11.36 -13.65
N GLU A 82 -0.92 11.82 -14.28
CA GLU A 82 0.07 12.69 -13.65
C GLU A 82 -0.45 14.11 -13.38
N ASN A 83 -1.50 14.55 -14.06
CA ASN A 83 -2.09 15.88 -13.93
C ASN A 83 -3.43 15.89 -13.18
N VAL A 84 -3.98 14.74 -12.88
CA VAL A 84 -5.27 14.61 -12.17
C VAL A 84 -5.08 14.83 -10.67
N ASP A 85 -5.78 15.83 -10.12
CA ASP A 85 -5.84 16.08 -8.69
C ASP A 85 -7.10 15.53 -8.03
N THR A 86 -8.19 15.38 -8.81
CA THR A 86 -9.49 14.89 -8.35
C THR A 86 -10.09 13.87 -9.32
N LEU A 87 -10.70 12.82 -8.75
CA LEU A 87 -11.46 11.80 -9.47
C LEU A 87 -12.84 11.68 -8.83
N ASP A 88 -13.90 11.83 -9.62
CA ASP A 88 -15.27 11.48 -9.20
C ASP A 88 -15.65 10.12 -9.80
N LEU A 89 -15.57 9.08 -9.00
CA LEU A 89 -15.85 7.70 -9.37
C LEU A 89 -17.18 7.18 -8.78
N THR A 90 -18.04 8.06 -8.26
CA THR A 90 -19.26 7.67 -7.54
C THR A 90 -20.25 6.85 -8.39
N GLY A 91 -20.23 7.03 -9.71
CA GLY A 91 -21.04 6.23 -10.64
C GLY A 91 -20.37 4.94 -11.16
N LEU A 92 -19.17 4.59 -10.68
CA LEU A 92 -18.45 3.40 -11.13
C LEU A 92 -18.89 2.16 -10.34
N ASP A 93 -19.46 1.18 -11.02
CA ASP A 93 -19.79 -0.12 -10.44
C ASP A 93 -18.60 -1.09 -10.60
N THR A 94 -18.03 -1.49 -9.47
CA THR A 94 -16.87 -2.41 -9.43
C THR A 94 -17.25 -3.81 -8.98
N SER A 95 -18.54 -4.14 -8.88
CA SER A 95 -19.06 -5.41 -8.31
C SER A 95 -18.57 -6.68 -9.05
N ASN A 96 -18.14 -6.56 -10.30
CA ASN A 96 -17.59 -7.66 -11.09
C ASN A 96 -16.06 -7.64 -11.22
N THR A 97 -15.38 -6.64 -10.67
CA THR A 97 -13.93 -6.51 -10.76
C THR A 97 -13.23 -7.51 -9.84
N THR A 98 -12.28 -8.26 -10.39
CA THR A 98 -11.45 -9.23 -9.67
C THR A 98 -9.99 -8.79 -9.54
N ASP A 99 -9.54 -7.87 -10.38
CA ASP A 99 -8.19 -7.33 -10.40
C ASP A 99 -8.21 -5.80 -10.34
N MET A 100 -7.78 -5.24 -9.20
CA MET A 100 -7.58 -3.81 -8.97
C MET A 100 -6.10 -3.46 -8.80
N SER A 101 -5.19 -4.37 -9.22
CA SER A 101 -3.76 -4.09 -9.17
C SER A 101 -3.42 -2.82 -9.97
N HIS A 102 -2.50 -2.03 -9.47
CA HIS A 102 -2.04 -0.79 -10.13
C HIS A 102 -3.12 0.26 -10.45
N MET A 103 -4.36 0.12 -9.93
CA MET A 103 -5.51 0.91 -10.42
C MET A 103 -5.26 2.42 -10.42
N PHE A 104 -4.59 2.96 -9.40
CA PHE A 104 -4.27 4.40 -9.27
C PHE A 104 -2.75 4.67 -9.28
N ARG A 105 -1.95 3.69 -9.68
CA ARG A 105 -0.49 3.77 -9.66
C ARG A 105 0.02 5.03 -10.36
N ASP A 106 1.01 5.70 -9.77
CA ASP A 106 1.68 6.88 -10.32
C ASP A 106 0.76 8.08 -10.62
N SER A 107 -0.40 8.16 -9.97
CA SER A 107 -1.28 9.34 -9.98
C SER A 107 -0.80 10.34 -8.92
N LYS A 108 0.33 11.02 -9.23
CA LYS A 108 1.14 11.76 -8.27
C LYS A 108 0.51 13.04 -7.72
N LYS A 109 -0.40 13.68 -8.48
CA LYS A 109 -1.09 14.90 -8.05
C LYS A 109 -2.38 14.62 -7.28
N LEU A 110 -2.89 13.38 -7.31
CA LEU A 110 -4.13 13.01 -6.63
C LEU A 110 -4.02 13.26 -5.12
N THR A 111 -4.84 14.15 -4.59
CA THR A 111 -4.78 14.60 -3.19
C THR A 111 -5.78 13.89 -2.30
N SER A 112 -6.94 13.53 -2.85
CA SER A 112 -8.00 12.81 -2.15
C SER A 112 -8.71 11.84 -3.10
N LEU A 113 -9.22 10.75 -2.54
CA LEU A 113 -9.93 9.74 -3.30
C LEU A 113 -11.05 9.15 -2.44
N ASP A 114 -12.29 9.30 -2.92
CA ASP A 114 -13.45 8.67 -2.31
C ASP A 114 -13.79 7.38 -3.08
N LEU A 115 -13.63 6.25 -2.41
CA LEU A 115 -13.91 4.92 -2.92
C LEU A 115 -15.05 4.24 -2.14
N SER A 116 -15.90 5.02 -1.46
CA SER A 116 -16.98 4.50 -0.61
C SER A 116 -18.01 3.67 -1.37
N ASN A 117 -18.14 3.89 -2.70
CA ASN A 117 -19.01 3.10 -3.58
C ASN A 117 -18.35 1.83 -4.14
N PHE A 118 -17.05 1.63 -3.93
CA PHE A 118 -16.37 0.45 -4.48
C PHE A 118 -16.82 -0.84 -3.78
N ASN A 119 -17.25 -1.79 -4.57
CA ASN A 119 -17.50 -3.16 -4.13
C ASN A 119 -16.29 -4.03 -4.49
N THR A 120 -15.55 -4.46 -3.47
CA THR A 120 -14.31 -5.22 -3.64
C THR A 120 -14.44 -6.72 -3.29
N PHE A 121 -15.64 -7.20 -3.03
CA PHE A 121 -15.92 -8.59 -2.61
C PHE A 121 -15.33 -9.68 -3.52
N LYS A 122 -15.16 -9.40 -4.84
CA LYS A 122 -14.58 -10.35 -5.80
C LYS A 122 -13.08 -10.17 -6.02
N VAL A 123 -12.47 -9.13 -5.44
CA VAL A 123 -11.09 -8.75 -5.76
C VAL A 123 -10.09 -9.71 -5.15
N ILE A 124 -9.13 -10.15 -5.98
CA ILE A 124 -8.02 -11.04 -5.63
C ILE A 124 -6.69 -10.28 -5.63
N TYR A 125 -6.55 -9.31 -6.52
CA TYR A 125 -5.30 -8.55 -6.72
C TYR A 125 -5.50 -7.10 -6.35
N MET A 126 -4.78 -6.62 -5.31
CA MET A 126 -4.69 -5.21 -4.89
C MET A 126 -3.23 -4.72 -4.84
N ASN A 127 -2.28 -5.51 -5.37
CA ASN A 127 -0.89 -5.12 -5.38
C ASN A 127 -0.68 -3.81 -6.18
N ASN A 128 0.15 -2.93 -5.65
CA ASN A 128 0.51 -1.63 -6.23
C ASN A 128 -0.70 -0.69 -6.49
N MET A 129 -1.85 -0.89 -5.84
CA MET A 129 -3.08 -0.15 -6.16
C MET A 129 -2.89 1.38 -6.04
N PHE A 130 -2.18 1.84 -5.01
CA PHE A 130 -1.87 3.27 -4.77
C PHE A 130 -0.36 3.55 -4.87
N TYR A 131 0.40 2.69 -5.55
CA TYR A 131 1.84 2.82 -5.69
C TYR A 131 2.20 4.21 -6.22
N ASN A 132 3.08 4.93 -5.49
CA ASN A 132 3.60 6.23 -5.87
C ASN A 132 2.53 7.35 -6.01
N CYS A 133 1.42 7.27 -5.23
CA CYS A 133 0.45 8.35 -5.08
C CYS A 133 0.97 9.36 -4.04
N THR A 134 1.98 10.14 -4.44
CA THR A 134 2.80 10.93 -3.50
C THR A 134 2.08 12.11 -2.85
N SER A 135 1.00 12.62 -3.44
CA SER A 135 0.20 13.74 -2.90
C SER A 135 -1.03 13.31 -2.14
N LEU A 136 -1.34 12.00 -2.11
CA LEU A 136 -2.56 11.49 -1.48
C LEU A 136 -2.52 11.70 0.03
N THR A 137 -3.48 12.50 0.55
CA THR A 137 -3.59 12.83 1.98
C THR A 137 -4.83 12.26 2.62
N LYS A 138 -5.89 12.01 1.83
CA LYS A 138 -7.17 11.49 2.29
C LYS A 138 -7.56 10.27 1.47
N LEU A 139 -7.72 9.15 2.15
CA LEU A 139 -8.13 7.88 1.55
C LEU A 139 -9.05 7.14 2.52
N ASN A 140 -10.29 6.88 2.10
CA ASN A 140 -11.25 6.11 2.87
C ASN A 140 -11.44 4.73 2.23
N LEU A 141 -11.08 3.68 2.96
CA LEU A 141 -11.16 2.29 2.54
C LEU A 141 -12.13 1.46 3.40
N ASN A 142 -12.97 2.10 4.20
CA ASN A 142 -13.87 1.41 5.14
C ASN A 142 -14.89 0.49 4.46
N SER A 143 -15.20 0.73 3.17
CA SER A 143 -16.08 -0.13 2.37
C SER A 143 -15.38 -1.36 1.77
N PHE A 144 -14.06 -1.45 1.88
CA PHE A 144 -13.31 -2.53 1.25
C PHE A 144 -13.51 -3.86 1.97
N ASP A 145 -14.04 -4.83 1.24
CA ASP A 145 -14.00 -6.25 1.60
C ASP A 145 -12.77 -6.90 0.95
N THR A 146 -11.79 -7.24 1.76
CA THR A 146 -10.53 -7.84 1.30
C THR A 146 -10.45 -9.35 1.56
N SER A 147 -11.57 -9.98 1.91
CA SER A 147 -11.63 -11.41 2.31
C SER A 147 -11.15 -12.40 1.25
N LYS A 148 -11.12 -11.99 -0.03
CA LYS A 148 -10.61 -12.79 -1.15
C LYS A 148 -9.24 -12.37 -1.66
N VAL A 149 -8.70 -11.28 -1.15
CA VAL A 149 -7.43 -10.73 -1.65
C VAL A 149 -6.26 -11.62 -1.25
N VAL A 150 -5.42 -11.92 -2.23
CA VAL A 150 -4.21 -12.75 -2.08
C VAL A 150 -2.93 -11.91 -2.21
N TYR A 151 -2.96 -10.86 -3.01
CA TYR A 151 -1.79 -10.01 -3.29
C TYR A 151 -2.03 -8.57 -2.87
N MET A 152 -1.23 -8.09 -1.88
CA MET A 152 -1.25 -6.71 -1.36
C MET A 152 0.14 -6.07 -1.39
N ASN A 153 1.13 -6.69 -2.05
CA ASN A 153 2.47 -6.15 -2.10
C ASN A 153 2.49 -4.73 -2.70
N ASN A 154 3.27 -3.85 -2.07
CA ASN A 154 3.45 -2.46 -2.47
C ASN A 154 2.14 -1.65 -2.60
N MET A 155 1.05 -2.03 -1.92
CA MET A 155 -0.26 -1.38 -2.11
C MET A 155 -0.20 0.13 -1.88
N PHE A 156 0.55 0.59 -0.86
CA PHE A 156 0.74 2.01 -0.51
C PHE A 156 2.19 2.46 -0.66
N TYR A 157 2.99 1.77 -1.48
CA TYR A 157 4.39 2.11 -1.69
C TYR A 157 4.55 3.57 -2.12
N ASN A 158 5.42 4.32 -1.40
CA ASN A 158 5.71 5.73 -1.66
C ASN A 158 4.49 6.67 -1.63
N CYS A 159 3.48 6.37 -0.80
CA CYS A 159 2.40 7.31 -0.47
C CYS A 159 2.90 8.29 0.60
N THR A 160 3.81 9.17 0.21
CA THR A 160 4.61 10.02 1.12
C THR A 160 3.81 11.06 1.90
N SER A 161 2.59 11.37 1.48
CA SER A 161 1.72 12.38 2.12
C SER A 161 0.64 11.81 3.04
N LEU A 162 0.39 10.49 3.03
CA LEU A 162 -0.55 9.86 3.96
C LEU A 162 -0.01 9.93 5.39
N SER A 163 -0.75 10.57 6.28
CA SER A 163 -0.38 10.68 7.70
C SER A 163 -1.09 9.67 8.60
N LYS A 164 -2.27 9.21 8.18
CA LYS A 164 -3.08 8.22 8.88
C LYS A 164 -3.68 7.25 7.88
N LEU A 165 -3.78 5.98 8.28
CA LEU A 165 -4.37 4.94 7.47
C LEU A 165 -5.16 3.99 8.39
N ASP A 166 -6.47 3.95 8.22
CA ASP A 166 -7.35 3.04 8.93
C ASP A 166 -7.65 1.83 8.03
N LEU A 167 -7.15 0.68 8.44
CA LEU A 167 -7.31 -0.60 7.75
C LEU A 167 -8.04 -1.63 8.61
N ASN A 168 -8.84 -1.19 9.59
CA ASN A 168 -9.55 -2.09 10.50
C ASN A 168 -10.56 -3.00 9.79
N SER A 169 -11.08 -2.58 8.61
CA SER A 169 -11.97 -3.39 7.76
C SER A 169 -11.23 -4.48 6.97
N PHE A 170 -9.89 -4.42 6.90
CA PHE A 170 -9.12 -5.36 6.09
C PHE A 170 -9.03 -6.73 6.76
N THR A 171 -9.44 -7.75 6.02
CA THR A 171 -9.28 -9.16 6.37
C THR A 171 -8.20 -9.76 5.48
N THR A 172 -7.04 -10.12 6.05
CA THR A 172 -5.87 -10.53 5.25
C THR A 172 -5.57 -12.02 5.30
N SER A 173 -6.53 -12.85 5.71
CA SER A 173 -6.36 -14.30 5.94
C SER A 173 -5.94 -15.13 4.70
N LYS A 174 -6.05 -14.56 3.49
CA LYS A 174 -5.59 -15.18 2.24
C LYS A 174 -4.32 -14.54 1.68
N VAL A 175 -3.86 -13.43 2.25
CA VAL A 175 -2.70 -12.69 1.75
C VAL A 175 -1.42 -13.50 1.97
N THR A 176 -0.63 -13.65 0.91
CA THR A 176 0.62 -14.44 0.93
C THR A 176 1.88 -13.59 0.93
N THR A 177 1.78 -12.30 0.56
CA THR A 177 2.90 -11.37 0.55
C THR A 177 2.46 -9.96 0.94
N MET A 178 3.23 -9.35 1.84
CA MET A 178 3.09 -7.95 2.27
C MET A 178 4.35 -7.15 1.96
N LEU A 179 5.16 -7.63 0.98
CA LEU A 179 6.37 -6.98 0.51
C LEU A 179 6.09 -5.51 0.22
N GLY A 180 6.83 -4.61 0.88
CA GLY A 180 6.80 -3.17 0.64
C GLY A 180 5.44 -2.48 0.82
N MET A 181 4.48 -3.09 1.53
CA MET A 181 3.09 -2.61 1.55
C MET A 181 2.97 -1.14 1.97
N PHE A 182 3.79 -0.69 2.93
CA PHE A 182 3.83 0.70 3.42
C PHE A 182 5.20 1.35 3.20
N ASN A 183 6.02 0.80 2.30
CA ASN A 183 7.36 1.31 2.03
C ASN A 183 7.31 2.80 1.65
N SER A 184 8.14 3.60 2.30
CA SER A 184 8.26 5.05 2.08
C SER A 184 6.97 5.86 2.32
N CYS A 185 6.08 5.37 3.18
CA CYS A 185 5.00 6.19 3.73
C CYS A 185 5.56 7.14 4.80
N LYS A 186 6.33 8.14 4.36
CA LYS A 186 7.19 8.97 5.22
C LYS A 186 6.44 9.77 6.29
N LYS A 187 5.20 10.20 6.01
CA LYS A 187 4.36 10.97 6.95
C LYS A 187 3.43 10.10 7.79
N LEU A 188 3.41 8.78 7.56
CA LEU A 188 2.50 7.88 8.27
C LEU A 188 2.89 7.81 9.75
N SER A 189 2.07 8.41 10.61
CA SER A 189 2.25 8.42 12.06
C SER A 189 1.30 7.47 12.79
N TYR A 190 0.19 7.11 12.16
CA TYR A 190 -0.81 6.18 12.69
C TYR A 190 -1.27 5.19 11.62
N ILE A 191 -1.31 3.92 11.99
CA ILE A 191 -1.86 2.84 11.18
C ILE A 191 -2.60 1.84 12.10
N ASP A 192 -3.83 1.48 11.72
CA ASP A 192 -4.59 0.43 12.40
C ASP A 192 -4.51 -0.87 11.60
N LEU A 193 -3.85 -1.87 12.19
CA LEU A 193 -3.66 -3.22 11.62
C LEU A 193 -4.43 -4.28 12.40
N SER A 194 -5.41 -3.90 13.23
CA SER A 194 -6.12 -4.81 14.13
C SER A 194 -6.89 -5.92 13.39
N GLY A 195 -7.30 -5.68 12.13
CA GLY A 195 -7.94 -6.68 11.28
C GLY A 195 -6.99 -7.64 10.56
N PHE A 196 -5.67 -7.45 10.67
CA PHE A 196 -4.72 -8.25 9.92
C PHE A 196 -4.55 -9.67 10.50
N ASN A 197 -4.61 -10.65 9.62
CA ASN A 197 -4.19 -12.03 9.86
C ASN A 197 -3.05 -12.36 8.90
N THR A 198 -1.86 -12.56 9.43
CA THR A 198 -0.65 -12.77 8.62
C THR A 198 -0.20 -14.23 8.53
N SER A 199 -1.04 -15.18 8.97
CA SER A 199 -0.70 -16.60 9.06
C SER A 199 -0.27 -17.27 7.74
N LYS A 200 -0.64 -16.70 6.59
CA LYS A 200 -0.22 -17.19 5.27
C LYS A 200 0.89 -16.35 4.62
N VAL A 201 1.32 -15.27 5.27
CA VAL A 201 2.35 -14.39 4.71
C VAL A 201 3.72 -15.05 4.79
N THR A 202 4.41 -15.08 3.67
CA THR A 202 5.77 -15.64 3.55
C THR A 202 6.85 -14.57 3.38
N ASN A 203 6.45 -13.35 2.97
CA ASN A 203 7.39 -12.26 2.69
C ASN A 203 6.87 -10.92 3.26
N MET A 204 7.64 -10.36 4.21
CA MET A 204 7.41 -9.06 4.84
C MET A 204 8.55 -8.07 4.53
N GLN A 205 9.36 -8.35 3.50
CA GLN A 205 10.47 -7.49 3.10
C GLN A 205 10.01 -6.03 2.93
N SER A 206 10.74 -5.10 3.55
CA SER A 206 10.52 -3.66 3.43
C SER A 206 9.11 -3.19 3.76
N MET A 207 8.32 -3.94 4.55
CA MET A 207 6.91 -3.63 4.78
C MET A 207 6.71 -2.22 5.35
N PHE A 208 7.57 -1.78 6.27
CA PHE A 208 7.56 -0.44 6.87
C PHE A 208 8.85 0.35 6.59
N TYR A 209 9.59 -0.04 5.54
CA TYR A 209 10.83 0.65 5.15
C TYR A 209 10.56 2.16 5.02
N ASN A 210 11.43 2.99 5.66
CA ASN A 210 11.38 4.44 5.53
C ASN A 210 10.04 5.09 5.96
N CYS A 211 9.35 4.49 6.93
CA CYS A 211 8.20 5.10 7.62
C CYS A 211 8.73 6.04 8.71
N GLU A 212 9.28 7.20 8.30
CA GLU A 212 10.06 8.11 9.14
C GLU A 212 9.27 8.68 10.32
N LYS A 213 7.94 8.83 10.21
CA LYS A 213 7.06 9.41 11.24
C LYS A 213 6.33 8.40 12.11
N LEU A 214 6.56 7.11 11.88
CA LEU A 214 5.91 6.06 12.66
C LEU A 214 6.53 6.01 14.06
N GLU A 215 5.74 6.36 15.09
CA GLU A 215 6.18 6.40 16.48
C GLU A 215 5.84 5.12 17.23
N ASN A 216 4.69 4.53 16.92
CA ASN A 216 4.18 3.31 17.54
C ASN A 216 3.51 2.44 16.48
N ILE A 217 3.59 1.14 16.66
CA ILE A 217 2.89 0.16 15.82
C ILE A 217 2.48 -1.04 16.68
N ASP A 218 1.23 -1.46 16.55
CA ASP A 218 0.73 -2.67 17.18
C ASP A 218 0.82 -3.85 16.21
N LEU A 219 1.68 -4.83 16.54
CA LEU A 219 1.89 -6.05 15.77
C LEU A 219 1.48 -7.29 16.59
N SER A 220 0.71 -7.11 17.65
CA SER A 220 0.34 -8.18 18.60
C SER A 220 -0.44 -9.32 17.94
N ASN A 221 -1.15 -9.05 16.86
CA ASN A 221 -1.92 -10.04 16.10
C ASN A 221 -1.14 -10.65 14.91
N PHE A 222 0.13 -10.26 14.69
CA PHE A 222 0.93 -10.81 13.61
C PHE A 222 1.43 -12.21 13.92
N ASP A 223 1.11 -13.16 13.03
CA ASP A 223 1.71 -14.50 12.97
C ASP A 223 2.79 -14.53 11.89
N SER A 224 4.03 -14.65 12.28
CA SER A 224 5.18 -14.69 11.37
C SER A 224 5.73 -16.10 11.12
N SER A 225 5.05 -17.14 11.61
CA SER A 225 5.53 -18.53 11.59
C SER A 225 5.81 -19.10 10.17
N ASN A 226 5.28 -18.46 9.12
CA ASN A 226 5.54 -18.82 7.73
C ASN A 226 6.45 -17.82 6.99
N VAL A 227 6.90 -16.75 7.65
CA VAL A 227 7.72 -15.72 7.01
C VAL A 227 9.16 -16.21 6.85
N THR A 228 9.68 -16.04 5.64
CA THR A 228 11.08 -16.38 5.29
C THR A 228 11.95 -15.16 5.06
N ASN A 229 11.37 -14.01 4.75
CA ASN A 229 12.08 -12.76 4.45
C ASN A 229 11.51 -11.57 5.23
N MET A 230 12.34 -11.01 6.12
CA MET A 230 12.06 -9.80 6.90
C MET A 230 13.09 -8.69 6.63
N SER A 231 13.88 -8.79 5.53
CA SER A 231 14.90 -7.79 5.21
C SER A 231 14.29 -6.40 5.07
N TYR A 232 14.97 -5.40 5.62
CA TYR A 232 14.59 -3.97 5.58
C TYR A 232 13.21 -3.66 6.20
N MET A 233 12.62 -4.58 7.00
CA MET A 233 11.21 -4.45 7.42
C MET A 233 10.93 -3.13 8.15
N PHE A 234 11.85 -2.68 9.02
CA PHE A 234 11.75 -1.44 9.78
C PHE A 234 12.91 -0.47 9.51
N ASP A 235 13.70 -0.72 8.44
CA ASP A 235 14.82 0.17 8.09
C ASP A 235 14.34 1.60 7.92
N ARG A 236 15.02 2.57 8.58
CA ARG A 236 14.67 4.00 8.58
C ARG A 236 13.33 4.36 9.22
N CYS A 237 12.82 3.55 10.15
CA CYS A 237 11.75 3.97 11.05
C CYS A 237 12.34 4.89 12.14
N SER A 238 12.74 6.10 11.75
CA SER A 238 13.60 6.98 12.56
C SER A 238 12.91 7.65 13.75
N ASN A 239 11.58 7.53 13.91
CA ASN A 239 10.84 8.03 15.08
C ASN A 239 10.34 6.90 16.00
N LEU A 240 10.58 5.64 15.63
CA LEU A 240 10.14 4.49 16.43
C LEU A 240 11.06 4.36 17.67
N THR A 241 10.51 4.54 18.86
CA THR A 241 11.29 4.51 20.11
C THR A 241 11.32 3.12 20.76
N SER A 242 10.26 2.33 20.57
CA SER A 242 10.18 0.96 21.01
C SER A 242 9.44 0.10 19.98
N LEU A 243 9.79 -1.18 19.92
CA LEU A 243 9.15 -2.12 19.00
C LEU A 243 8.89 -3.44 19.72
N ASP A 244 7.63 -3.86 19.76
CA ASP A 244 7.23 -5.15 20.32
C ASP A 244 6.98 -6.16 19.21
N VAL A 245 7.93 -7.09 19.04
CA VAL A 245 7.82 -8.25 18.16
C VAL A 245 7.89 -9.56 18.96
N SER A 246 7.42 -9.53 20.20
CA SER A 246 7.40 -10.71 21.09
C SER A 246 6.49 -11.84 20.57
N THR A 247 5.55 -11.54 19.69
CA THR A 247 4.72 -12.55 19.01
C THR A 247 5.44 -13.22 17.83
N PHE A 248 6.53 -12.64 17.31
CA PHE A 248 7.19 -13.15 16.10
C PHE A 248 7.87 -14.50 16.36
N ASP A 249 7.47 -15.48 15.55
CA ASP A 249 8.21 -16.72 15.35
C ASP A 249 9.12 -16.55 14.14
N THR A 250 10.43 -16.50 14.36
CA THR A 250 11.40 -16.27 13.29
C THR A 250 12.13 -17.56 12.87
N SER A 251 11.61 -18.73 13.25
CA SER A 251 12.25 -20.01 13.01
C SER A 251 12.45 -20.37 11.53
N LYS A 252 11.62 -19.80 10.62
CA LYS A 252 11.77 -20.00 9.17
C LYS A 252 12.45 -18.84 8.46
N VAL A 253 12.81 -17.76 9.16
CA VAL A 253 13.39 -16.58 8.52
C VAL A 253 14.83 -16.87 8.09
N THR A 254 15.12 -16.61 6.83
CA THR A 254 16.45 -16.77 6.23
C THR A 254 17.14 -15.46 5.91
N ASN A 255 16.37 -14.36 5.81
CA ASN A 255 16.88 -13.04 5.45
C ASN A 255 16.40 -11.97 6.43
N MET A 256 17.33 -11.38 7.18
CA MET A 256 17.14 -10.27 8.11
C MET A 256 18.06 -9.08 7.77
N ASN A 257 18.53 -8.97 6.51
CA ASN A 257 19.39 -7.85 6.10
C ASN A 257 18.74 -6.52 6.49
N ALA A 258 19.51 -5.67 7.19
CA ALA A 258 19.14 -4.31 7.54
C ALA A 258 17.74 -4.17 8.20
N MET A 259 17.23 -5.21 8.89
CA MET A 259 15.87 -5.27 9.40
C MET A 259 15.50 -4.04 10.25
N PHE A 260 16.44 -3.52 11.05
CA PHE A 260 16.27 -2.37 11.94
C PHE A 260 17.24 -1.21 11.62
N ALA A 261 17.94 -1.27 10.49
CA ALA A 261 18.96 -0.27 10.16
C ALA A 261 18.39 1.15 10.21
N TYR A 262 19.20 2.11 10.65
CA TYR A 262 18.85 3.53 10.77
C TYR A 262 17.63 3.86 11.66
N CYS A 263 17.25 2.95 12.55
CA CYS A 263 16.30 3.24 13.64
C CYS A 263 17.05 3.90 14.80
N ASN A 264 17.53 5.13 14.58
CA ASN A 264 18.51 5.80 15.46
C ASN A 264 17.95 6.23 16.82
N VAL A 265 16.61 6.32 17.00
CA VAL A 265 15.97 6.62 18.30
C VAL A 265 15.35 5.36 18.95
N LEU A 266 15.47 4.21 18.31
CA LEU A 266 14.91 2.96 18.82
C LEU A 266 15.72 2.48 20.03
N GLU A 267 15.10 2.50 21.20
CA GLU A 267 15.74 2.14 22.48
C GLU A 267 15.57 0.67 22.81
N THR A 268 14.40 0.10 22.50
CA THR A 268 14.07 -1.26 22.95
C THR A 268 13.33 -2.05 21.86
N ILE A 269 13.80 -3.27 21.61
CA ILE A 269 13.12 -4.28 20.78
C ILE A 269 12.74 -5.45 21.67
N TYR A 270 11.45 -5.67 21.87
CA TYR A 270 10.95 -6.80 22.67
C TYR A 270 10.77 -8.04 21.81
N VAL A 271 11.34 -9.16 22.27
CA VAL A 271 11.24 -10.49 21.65
C VAL A 271 10.92 -11.54 22.71
N SER A 272 10.36 -12.67 22.28
CA SER A 272 10.14 -13.82 23.15
C SER A 272 11.09 -14.98 22.85
N ASN A 273 10.85 -16.13 23.46
CA ASN A 273 11.56 -17.38 23.14
C ASN A 273 11.23 -17.95 21.76
N LYS A 274 10.28 -17.36 21.02
CA LYS A 274 9.99 -17.69 19.61
C LYS A 274 10.99 -17.05 18.65
N TRP A 275 11.78 -16.06 19.11
CA TRP A 275 12.80 -15.41 18.32
C TRP A 275 13.99 -16.35 18.12
N ASN A 276 14.26 -16.71 16.87
CA ASN A 276 15.29 -17.67 16.51
C ASN A 276 16.01 -17.20 15.22
N THR A 277 17.33 -17.14 15.25
CA THR A 277 18.17 -16.72 14.12
C THR A 277 18.97 -17.84 13.49
N SER A 278 18.74 -19.10 13.89
CA SER A 278 19.56 -20.25 13.45
C SER A 278 19.49 -20.53 11.94
N ASN A 279 18.39 -20.15 11.28
CA ASN A 279 18.20 -20.32 9.84
C ASN A 279 18.55 -19.06 9.02
N VAL A 280 18.97 -17.97 9.70
CA VAL A 280 19.31 -16.72 9.00
C VAL A 280 20.64 -16.83 8.30
N THR A 281 20.64 -16.69 6.99
CA THR A 281 21.84 -16.74 6.13
C THR A 281 22.19 -15.38 5.54
N SER A 282 21.27 -14.42 5.54
CA SER A 282 21.43 -13.04 5.07
C SER A 282 21.11 -12.07 6.22
N PHE A 283 22.13 -11.35 6.73
CA PHE A 283 22.02 -10.62 8.00
C PHE A 283 22.85 -9.33 8.07
N ASN A 284 23.39 -8.85 6.95
CA ASN A 284 24.25 -7.66 6.95
C ASN A 284 23.48 -6.42 7.44
N ASN A 285 24.18 -5.59 8.23
CA ASN A 285 23.70 -4.29 8.67
C ASN A 285 22.38 -4.31 9.46
N MET A 286 22.04 -5.43 10.11
CA MET A 286 20.74 -5.58 10.80
C MET A 286 20.46 -4.43 11.78
N PHE A 287 21.47 -3.94 12.49
CA PHE A 287 21.39 -2.86 13.48
C PHE A 287 22.23 -1.63 13.09
N LEU A 288 22.56 -1.44 11.82
CA LEU A 288 23.37 -0.30 11.37
C LEU A 288 22.70 1.01 11.83
N ASN A 289 23.46 1.88 12.54
CA ASN A 289 22.98 3.16 13.07
C ASN A 289 21.79 3.08 14.05
N CYS A 290 21.61 2.00 14.76
CA CYS A 290 20.63 1.90 15.88
C CYS A 290 21.24 2.46 17.18
N THR A 291 21.69 3.71 17.17
CA THR A 291 22.57 4.30 18.17
C THR A 291 21.99 4.42 19.58
N SER A 292 20.66 4.38 19.73
CA SER A 292 19.98 4.44 21.04
C SER A 292 19.64 3.06 21.62
N LEU A 293 19.91 1.98 20.86
CA LEU A 293 19.43 0.65 21.23
C LEU A 293 20.16 0.12 22.48
N THR A 294 19.35 -0.32 23.43
CA THR A 294 19.81 -0.94 24.68
C THR A 294 19.04 -2.21 24.95
N GLY A 295 19.74 -3.34 24.98
CA GLY A 295 19.17 -4.61 25.38
C GLY A 295 19.93 -5.16 26.60
N ALA A 296 20.38 -6.41 26.52
CA ALA A 296 21.29 -6.97 27.50
C ALA A 296 22.65 -6.25 27.53
N VAL A 297 23.02 -5.65 26.39
CA VAL A 297 24.22 -4.79 26.25
C VAL A 297 23.87 -3.52 25.47
N PRO A 298 24.60 -2.40 25.69
CA PRO A 298 24.43 -1.19 24.89
C PRO A 298 24.93 -1.39 23.46
N PHE A 299 24.46 -0.51 22.56
CA PHE A 299 24.85 -0.52 21.15
C PHE A 299 26.35 -0.30 20.95
N ASP A 300 26.95 -1.10 20.07
CA ASP A 300 28.34 -0.99 19.61
C ASP A 300 28.33 -0.91 18.07
N SER A 301 28.79 0.20 17.52
CA SER A 301 28.78 0.46 16.06
C SER A 301 29.65 -0.52 15.25
N THR A 302 30.50 -1.30 15.90
CA THR A 302 31.32 -2.33 15.26
C THR A 302 30.60 -3.69 15.16
N LYS A 303 29.46 -3.84 15.83
CA LYS A 303 28.67 -5.08 15.93
C LYS A 303 27.23 -4.83 15.48
N THR A 304 26.99 -4.87 14.19
CA THR A 304 25.71 -4.50 13.60
C THR A 304 24.97 -5.65 12.91
N ASP A 305 25.47 -6.85 13.04
CA ASP A 305 24.92 -8.04 12.39
C ASP A 305 24.03 -8.89 13.32
N VAL A 306 23.59 -10.05 12.84
CA VAL A 306 22.68 -10.96 13.53
C VAL A 306 23.24 -11.54 14.84
N SER A 307 24.56 -11.50 15.07
CA SER A 307 25.15 -12.00 16.32
C SER A 307 24.64 -11.26 17.55
N MET A 308 24.18 -10.00 17.35
CA MET A 308 23.59 -9.17 18.40
C MET A 308 22.05 -9.31 18.50
N ALA A 309 21.43 -10.14 17.65
CA ALA A 309 19.99 -10.34 17.60
C ALA A 309 19.50 -11.37 18.64
N ASN A 310 19.86 -11.15 19.91
CA ASN A 310 19.44 -11.99 21.02
C ASN A 310 19.26 -11.16 22.29
N TYR A 311 18.55 -11.72 23.27
CA TYR A 311 18.24 -11.07 24.55
C TYR A 311 19.12 -11.51 25.73
N THR A 312 20.13 -12.35 25.49
CA THR A 312 21.05 -12.84 26.53
C THR A 312 22.29 -11.96 26.65
N ASN A 313 22.90 -11.63 25.52
CA ASN A 313 24.12 -10.81 25.42
C ASN A 313 24.12 -9.90 24.19
N GLY A 314 22.97 -9.63 23.61
CA GLY A 314 22.76 -8.79 22.44
C GLY A 314 21.87 -7.57 22.71
N TYR A 315 21.26 -7.04 21.67
CA TYR A 315 20.51 -5.78 21.69
C TYR A 315 19.01 -5.94 21.94
N LEU A 316 18.52 -7.17 22.08
CA LEU A 316 17.10 -7.42 22.26
C LEU A 316 16.74 -7.53 23.76
N THR A 317 15.47 -7.31 24.08
CA THR A 317 14.93 -7.41 25.43
C THR A 317 13.88 -8.52 25.46
N TYR A 318 14.01 -9.43 26.43
CA TYR A 318 13.03 -10.50 26.59
C TYR A 318 11.68 -9.98 27.08
N LYS A 319 10.64 -10.41 26.43
CA LYS A 319 9.25 -10.24 26.85
C LYS A 319 8.49 -11.53 26.53
N ALA A 320 7.83 -12.13 27.53
CA ALA A 320 7.02 -13.32 27.27
C ALA A 320 5.96 -13.01 26.20
N SER A 321 5.80 -13.92 25.24
CA SER A 321 4.71 -13.80 24.26
C SER A 321 3.38 -13.94 24.99
N SER A 322 2.42 -13.07 24.66
CA SER A 322 1.07 -13.12 25.21
C SER A 322 0.22 -14.27 24.66
N ASN A 323 0.81 -15.19 23.87
CA ASN A 323 0.23 -16.49 23.45
C ASN A 323 1.30 -17.45 22.92
#